data_629823023ea580ceede39c93504a5718
#
_entry.id   629823023ea580ceede39c93504a5718
#
_cell.length_a   1.000
_cell.length_b   1.000
_cell.length_c   1.000
_cell.angle_alpha   90.00
_cell.angle_beta   90.00
_cell.angle_gamma   90.00
#
_symmetry.space_group_name_H-M   'P 1'
#
loop_
_entity.id
_entity.type
_entity.pdbx_description
1 polymer ?
#
loop_
_entity_poly.entity_id
_entity_poly.type
_entity_poly.pdbx_seq_one_letter_code
_entity_poly.pdbx_strand_id
1 'polypeptide(L)'
;MPQVRSVSIGVWVKVGSRNEPAERAGVSHFIEHLLFKGTESRSAEEIAQAIDSVGGTLDAFTSRENTCLYAKVLGEDLPLAMDLLSDLLLHPRLDPADIEKERRVVLEEIKMVEDDPDDLIHDIFAQQLWRDHPLGRPVLGFRQTLQQLTRQDILEHLRDFYQPDGIIVAAAGDLDHGRVAELTWSAFGARQGKAVTANGSSPVSYHTVHHEERDSAQLHLVLGAEGLPYNHGNRYAFYLLNAILGSSMSSRLFQEIREKRGLAYSIYSYQASYQDSGLLAVYAGTSAETYPQVVDLIRAEFARLRQGPVDLAEFHRAKAQLKGNLLLGLESTSSRMTRLAKTEIYFGRYFDLDEIIRGIDGVSPEAFAELNRSLFEPERYALTTIGHLS
;
A
#
# COMPACT_ATOMS: atom_id res chain seq x y z
N MET A 1 -17.48 13.04 -13.07
CA MET A 1 -17.68 11.86 -13.95
C MET A 1 -19.17 11.74 -14.27
N PRO A 2 -19.68 12.43 -15.31
CA PRO A 2 -21.13 12.51 -15.58
C PRO A 2 -21.75 11.18 -16.06
N GLN A 3 -20.92 10.21 -16.42
CA GLN A 3 -21.38 8.90 -16.90
C GLN A 3 -21.69 7.88 -15.78
N VAL A 4 -21.36 8.20 -14.53
CA VAL A 4 -21.65 7.36 -13.35
C VAL A 4 -22.60 8.10 -12.41
N ARG A 5 -23.30 7.36 -11.54
CA ARG A 5 -24.16 7.94 -10.50
C ARG A 5 -23.51 7.91 -9.11
N SER A 6 -22.42 7.19 -8.97
CA SER A 6 -21.75 7.02 -7.69
C SER A 6 -20.66 8.07 -7.47
N VAL A 7 -20.42 8.38 -6.21
CA VAL A 7 -19.29 9.16 -5.73
C VAL A 7 -18.49 8.31 -4.76
N SER A 8 -17.16 8.31 -4.92
CA SER A 8 -16.23 7.85 -3.90
C SER A 8 -15.54 9.07 -3.30
N ILE A 9 -15.58 9.18 -1.99
CA ILE A 9 -14.92 10.24 -1.23
C ILE A 9 -14.07 9.62 -0.12
N GLY A 10 -12.86 10.13 0.07
CA GLY A 10 -11.93 9.66 1.10
C GLY A 10 -11.28 10.82 1.85
N VAL A 11 -11.16 10.64 3.15
CA VAL A 11 -10.39 11.50 4.05
C VAL A 11 -9.09 10.79 4.36
N TRP A 12 -8.00 11.35 3.87
CA TRP A 12 -6.67 10.79 3.98
C TRP A 12 -5.88 11.52 5.04
N VAL A 13 -5.28 10.79 5.96
CA VAL A 13 -4.33 11.33 6.94
C VAL A 13 -2.93 10.88 6.54
N LYS A 14 -1.98 11.82 6.47
CA LYS A 14 -0.58 11.56 6.11
C LYS A 14 0.18 10.93 7.28
N VAL A 15 -0.35 9.84 7.79
CA VAL A 15 0.23 9.03 8.88
C VAL A 15 -0.08 7.56 8.66
N GLY A 16 0.89 6.71 8.93
CA GLY A 16 0.78 5.25 8.89
C GLY A 16 1.84 4.61 9.77
N SER A 17 2.07 3.30 9.64
CA SER A 17 2.97 2.55 10.52
C SER A 17 4.41 3.07 10.50
N ARG A 18 4.84 3.73 9.44
CA ARG A 18 6.15 4.39 9.34
C ARG A 18 6.34 5.51 10.36
N ASN A 19 5.28 6.19 10.76
CA ASN A 19 5.30 7.35 11.65
C ASN A 19 5.24 6.98 13.13
N GLU A 20 5.07 5.70 13.42
CA GLU A 20 4.90 5.19 14.78
C GLU A 20 6.24 5.05 15.51
N PRO A 21 6.34 5.41 16.79
CA PRO A 21 7.45 5.01 17.62
C PRO A 21 7.45 3.48 17.80
N ALA A 22 8.62 2.88 18.04
CA ALA A 22 8.78 1.42 18.08
C ALA A 22 7.87 0.75 19.13
N GLU A 23 7.75 1.38 20.28
CA GLU A 23 6.93 0.93 21.41
C GLU A 23 5.42 1.02 21.17
N ARG A 24 5.00 1.74 20.12
CA ARG A 24 3.60 1.91 19.73
C ARG A 24 3.30 1.37 18.33
N ALA A 25 4.15 0.48 17.82
CA ALA A 25 3.94 -0.13 16.51
C ALA A 25 2.57 -0.81 16.43
N GLY A 26 1.79 -0.47 15.38
CA GLY A 26 0.42 -0.91 15.17
C GLY A 26 -0.66 0.07 15.64
N VAL A 27 -0.29 1.23 16.23
CA VAL A 27 -1.27 2.19 16.77
C VAL A 27 -2.15 2.80 15.67
N SER A 28 -1.62 3.06 14.47
CA SER A 28 -2.41 3.63 13.36
C SER A 28 -3.49 2.66 12.88
N HIS A 29 -3.16 1.39 12.72
CA HIS A 29 -4.12 0.34 12.37
C HIS A 29 -5.14 0.11 13.50
N PHE A 30 -4.69 0.11 14.74
CA PHE A 30 -5.58 -0.02 15.88
C PHE A 30 -6.58 1.16 15.98
N ILE A 31 -6.15 2.39 15.70
CA ILE A 31 -7.04 3.56 15.61
C ILE A 31 -8.07 3.36 14.50
N GLU A 32 -7.69 2.87 13.33
CA GLU A 32 -8.61 2.58 12.24
C GLU A 32 -9.81 1.74 12.72
N HIS A 33 -9.56 0.63 13.42
CA HIS A 33 -10.61 -0.21 14.01
C HIS A 33 -11.49 0.55 15.00
N LEU A 34 -10.86 1.37 15.84
CA LEU A 34 -11.57 2.10 16.91
C LEU A 34 -12.47 3.21 16.39
N LEU A 35 -12.15 3.82 15.24
CA LEU A 35 -12.97 4.86 14.64
C LEU A 35 -14.39 4.38 14.33
N PHE A 36 -14.58 3.09 14.00
CA PHE A 36 -15.89 2.50 13.70
C PHE A 36 -16.68 2.05 14.94
N LYS A 37 -16.14 2.22 16.15
CA LYS A 37 -16.83 1.78 17.39
C LYS A 37 -17.75 2.84 18.00
N GLY A 38 -18.00 3.89 17.28
CA GLY A 38 -18.91 4.98 17.62
C GLY A 38 -18.20 6.30 17.84
N THR A 39 -19.00 7.34 17.72
CA THR A 39 -18.60 8.73 17.92
C THR A 39 -19.29 9.29 19.15
N GLU A 40 -19.06 10.58 19.46
CA GLU A 40 -19.81 11.28 20.51
C GLU A 40 -21.29 11.39 20.18
N SER A 41 -21.65 11.38 18.88
CA SER A 41 -23.01 11.58 18.38
C SER A 41 -23.72 10.31 17.93
N ARG A 42 -22.98 9.24 17.61
CA ARG A 42 -23.52 7.99 17.01
C ARG A 42 -22.90 6.76 17.63
N SER A 43 -23.68 5.74 17.85
CA SER A 43 -23.20 4.38 18.11
C SER A 43 -22.67 3.72 16.84
N ALA A 44 -21.89 2.63 16.97
CA ALA A 44 -21.42 1.85 15.83
C ALA A 44 -22.58 1.30 14.96
N GLU A 45 -23.69 0.92 15.60
CA GLU A 45 -24.89 0.43 14.92
C GLU A 45 -25.55 1.56 14.11
N GLU A 46 -25.71 2.76 14.67
CA GLU A 46 -26.27 3.92 13.95
C GLU A 46 -25.41 4.34 12.76
N ILE A 47 -24.07 4.25 12.86
CA ILE A 47 -23.16 4.50 11.74
C ILE A 47 -23.40 3.48 10.62
N ALA A 48 -23.47 2.19 10.96
CA ALA A 48 -23.74 1.12 10.00
C ALA A 48 -25.13 1.30 9.35
N GLN A 49 -26.17 1.57 10.14
CA GLN A 49 -27.53 1.80 9.62
C GLN A 49 -27.59 3.03 8.71
N ALA A 50 -26.86 4.09 9.02
CA ALA A 50 -26.85 5.31 8.21
C ALA A 50 -26.30 5.04 6.81
N ILE A 51 -25.16 4.36 6.69
CA ILE A 51 -24.57 4.07 5.37
C ILE A 51 -25.36 2.99 4.61
N ASP A 52 -25.87 1.99 5.31
CA ASP A 52 -26.69 0.93 4.70
C ASP A 52 -28.01 1.47 4.15
N SER A 53 -28.61 2.48 4.82
CA SER A 53 -29.89 3.08 4.41
C SER A 53 -29.86 3.72 3.02
N VAL A 54 -28.67 4.12 2.54
CA VAL A 54 -28.43 4.70 1.21
C VAL A 54 -27.77 3.70 0.26
N GLY A 55 -27.61 2.42 0.66
CA GLY A 55 -26.93 1.41 -0.14
C GLY A 55 -25.45 1.72 -0.39
N GLY A 56 -24.84 2.53 0.49
CA GLY A 56 -23.45 2.93 0.41
C GLY A 56 -22.49 1.93 1.04
N THR A 57 -21.21 2.20 0.90
CA THR A 57 -20.14 1.51 1.64
C THR A 57 -19.30 2.53 2.39
N LEU A 58 -18.89 2.17 3.60
CA LEU A 58 -18.02 2.98 4.46
C LEU A 58 -16.93 2.05 4.99
N ASP A 59 -15.66 2.39 4.76
CA ASP A 59 -14.53 1.53 5.07
C ASP A 59 -13.28 2.37 5.31
N ALA A 60 -12.20 1.74 5.76
CA ALA A 60 -10.91 2.37 5.95
C ALA A 60 -9.76 1.42 5.62
N PHE A 61 -8.57 1.96 5.49
CA PHE A 61 -7.34 1.19 5.45
C PHE A 61 -6.17 2.01 6.00
N THR A 62 -5.24 1.31 6.61
CA THR A 62 -3.94 1.84 7.03
C THR A 62 -2.84 1.25 6.17
N SER A 63 -1.93 2.09 5.73
CA SER A 63 -0.71 1.70 5.04
C SER A 63 0.51 2.16 5.82
N ARG A 64 1.69 1.94 5.27
CA ARG A 64 2.92 2.40 5.92
C ARG A 64 3.03 3.92 6.04
N GLU A 65 2.40 4.69 5.15
CA GLU A 65 2.52 6.17 5.13
C GLU A 65 1.20 6.93 5.21
N ASN A 66 0.07 6.25 5.11
CA ASN A 66 -1.23 6.89 5.07
C ASN A 66 -2.30 6.04 5.74
N THR A 67 -3.25 6.69 6.40
CA THR A 67 -4.54 6.13 6.82
C THR A 67 -5.65 6.82 6.04
N CYS A 68 -6.61 6.05 5.53
CA CYS A 68 -7.73 6.59 4.74
C CYS A 68 -9.04 6.02 5.25
N LEU A 69 -9.98 6.92 5.54
CA LEU A 69 -11.39 6.58 5.71
C LEU A 69 -12.11 6.98 4.43
N TYR A 70 -12.92 6.11 3.85
CA TYR A 70 -13.60 6.40 2.59
C TYR A 70 -15.01 5.85 2.56
N ALA A 71 -15.84 6.51 1.76
CA ALA A 71 -17.18 6.08 1.47
C ALA A 71 -17.45 6.05 -0.04
N LYS A 72 -18.34 5.17 -0.46
CA LYS A 72 -18.89 5.15 -1.81
C LYS A 72 -20.40 5.14 -1.72
N VAL A 73 -21.02 6.18 -2.30
CA VAL A 73 -22.46 6.43 -2.24
C VAL A 73 -22.99 6.93 -3.59
N LEU A 74 -24.29 7.16 -3.71
CA LEU A 74 -24.84 7.95 -4.82
C LEU A 74 -24.46 9.43 -4.67
N GLY A 75 -24.47 10.20 -5.77
CA GLY A 75 -24.11 11.63 -5.75
C GLY A 75 -24.95 12.47 -4.80
N GLU A 76 -26.24 12.16 -4.67
CA GLU A 76 -27.17 12.83 -3.75
C GLU A 76 -26.84 12.59 -2.27
N ASP A 77 -26.20 11.46 -1.92
CA ASP A 77 -25.85 11.08 -0.55
C ASP A 77 -24.43 11.54 -0.14
N LEU A 78 -23.73 12.29 -1.00
CA LEU A 78 -22.41 12.85 -0.68
C LEU A 78 -22.38 13.64 0.65
N PRO A 79 -23.40 14.45 1.02
CA PRO A 79 -23.42 15.13 2.32
C PRO A 79 -23.43 14.17 3.50
N LEU A 80 -24.17 13.07 3.44
CA LEU A 80 -24.17 12.03 4.48
C LEU A 80 -22.80 11.35 4.57
N ALA A 81 -22.19 11.00 3.45
CA ALA A 81 -20.87 10.40 3.44
C ALA A 81 -19.81 11.30 4.08
N MET A 82 -19.82 12.60 3.77
CA MET A 82 -18.91 13.57 4.37
C MET A 82 -19.15 13.74 5.87
N ASP A 83 -20.41 13.79 6.28
CA ASP A 83 -20.80 13.89 7.68
C ASP A 83 -20.32 12.69 8.50
N LEU A 84 -20.55 11.45 8.01
CA LEU A 84 -20.06 10.23 8.64
C LEU A 84 -18.53 10.19 8.73
N LEU A 85 -17.83 10.47 7.62
CA LEU A 85 -16.36 10.45 7.59
C LEU A 85 -15.74 11.47 8.53
N SER A 86 -16.31 12.68 8.58
CA SER A 86 -15.83 13.73 9.49
C SER A 86 -16.14 13.42 10.94
N ASP A 87 -17.31 12.89 11.26
CA ASP A 87 -17.69 12.51 12.62
C ASP A 87 -16.79 11.40 13.17
N LEU A 88 -16.55 10.33 12.36
CA LEU A 88 -15.63 9.26 12.71
C LEU A 88 -14.21 9.75 13.00
N LEU A 89 -13.70 10.65 12.17
CA LEU A 89 -12.33 11.13 12.30
C LEU A 89 -12.14 12.12 13.44
N LEU A 90 -13.14 12.99 13.66
CA LEU A 90 -13.00 14.15 14.54
C LEU A 90 -13.53 13.93 15.96
N HIS A 91 -14.49 13.01 16.13
CA HIS A 91 -15.21 12.80 17.38
C HIS A 91 -15.31 11.33 17.79
N PRO A 92 -14.25 10.51 17.62
CA PRO A 92 -14.30 9.10 18.02
C PRO A 92 -14.48 9.00 19.55
N ARG A 93 -15.36 8.13 20.01
CA ARG A 93 -15.67 7.96 21.43
C ARG A 93 -14.51 7.32 22.21
N LEU A 94 -13.80 6.37 21.62
CA LEU A 94 -12.66 5.65 22.20
C LEU A 94 -12.96 5.10 23.61
N ASP A 95 -14.09 4.42 23.72
CA ASP A 95 -14.53 3.82 24.98
C ASP A 95 -13.53 2.74 25.44
N PRO A 96 -13.13 2.69 26.72
CA PRO A 96 -12.21 1.68 27.22
C PRO A 96 -12.67 0.23 26.96
N ALA A 97 -13.98 -0.03 27.01
CA ALA A 97 -14.52 -1.37 26.74
C ALA A 97 -14.37 -1.76 25.26
N ASP A 98 -14.57 -0.82 24.34
CA ASP A 98 -14.37 -1.03 22.91
C ASP A 98 -12.87 -1.19 22.58
N ILE A 99 -11.99 -0.44 23.23
CA ILE A 99 -10.53 -0.59 23.08
C ILE A 99 -10.11 -2.02 23.42
N GLU A 100 -10.58 -2.57 24.55
CA GLU A 100 -10.22 -3.93 24.95
C GLU A 100 -10.87 -5.01 24.07
N LYS A 101 -12.04 -4.74 23.52
CA LYS A 101 -12.70 -5.63 22.56
C LYS A 101 -11.92 -5.67 21.24
N GLU A 102 -11.59 -4.51 20.68
CA GLU A 102 -10.87 -4.41 19.41
C GLU A 102 -9.43 -4.88 19.52
N ARG A 103 -8.78 -4.69 20.67
CA ARG A 103 -7.46 -5.27 20.93
C ARG A 103 -7.46 -6.78 20.67
N ARG A 104 -8.50 -7.49 21.13
CA ARG A 104 -8.62 -8.94 20.89
C ARG A 104 -8.82 -9.26 19.40
N VAL A 105 -9.61 -8.44 18.70
CA VAL A 105 -9.83 -8.60 17.25
C VAL A 105 -8.51 -8.45 16.49
N VAL A 106 -7.76 -7.36 16.72
CA VAL A 106 -6.49 -7.10 16.03
C VAL A 106 -5.41 -8.14 16.41
N LEU A 107 -5.42 -8.65 17.65
CA LEU A 107 -4.52 -9.74 18.04
C LEU A 107 -4.83 -11.05 17.29
N GLU A 108 -6.10 -11.33 16.97
CA GLU A 108 -6.48 -12.47 16.11
C GLU A 108 -6.09 -12.19 14.64
N GLU A 109 -6.18 -10.97 14.14
CA GLU A 109 -5.68 -10.63 12.79
C GLU A 109 -4.17 -10.83 12.67
N ILE A 110 -3.39 -10.38 13.65
CA ILE A 110 -1.95 -10.67 13.69
C ILE A 110 -1.70 -12.18 13.62
N LYS A 111 -2.48 -12.96 14.37
CA LYS A 111 -2.35 -14.40 14.33
C LYS A 111 -2.72 -15.01 12.97
N MET A 112 -3.76 -14.48 12.31
CA MET A 112 -4.12 -14.93 10.96
C MET A 112 -2.97 -14.69 9.96
N VAL A 113 -2.32 -13.52 10.00
CA VAL A 113 -1.15 -13.24 9.16
C VAL A 113 0.04 -14.12 9.56
N GLU A 114 0.30 -14.31 10.87
CA GLU A 114 1.35 -15.20 11.34
C GLU A 114 1.11 -16.66 10.93
N ASP A 115 -0.14 -17.11 10.82
CA ASP A 115 -0.51 -18.48 10.43
C ASP A 115 -0.50 -18.67 8.89
N ASP A 116 -0.45 -17.61 8.09
CA ASP A 116 -0.37 -17.66 6.63
C ASP A 116 1.03 -17.29 6.12
N PRO A 117 1.86 -18.28 5.71
CA PRO A 117 3.21 -18.00 5.23
C PRO A 117 3.28 -17.16 3.95
N ASP A 118 2.22 -17.16 3.10
CA ASP A 118 2.15 -16.34 1.88
C ASP A 118 2.07 -14.84 2.22
N ASP A 119 1.25 -14.49 3.20
CA ASP A 119 1.13 -13.10 3.66
C ASP A 119 2.32 -12.69 4.55
N LEU A 120 2.69 -13.54 5.49
CA LEU A 120 3.73 -13.25 6.48
C LEU A 120 5.09 -12.97 5.84
N ILE A 121 5.45 -13.67 4.78
CA ILE A 121 6.77 -13.55 4.15
C ILE A 121 7.04 -12.12 3.65
N HIS A 122 6.02 -11.38 3.22
CA HIS A 122 6.15 -10.02 2.75
C HIS A 122 6.53 -9.06 3.89
N ASP A 123 5.97 -9.26 5.06
CA ASP A 123 6.31 -8.47 6.24
C ASP A 123 7.72 -8.82 6.75
N ILE A 124 8.08 -10.09 6.82
CA ILE A 124 9.44 -10.50 7.18
C ILE A 124 10.47 -9.96 6.18
N PHE A 125 10.18 -10.04 4.88
CA PHE A 125 11.07 -9.46 3.86
C PHE A 125 11.28 -7.96 4.07
N ALA A 126 10.22 -7.19 4.32
CA ALA A 126 10.32 -5.76 4.60
C ALA A 126 11.12 -5.48 5.89
N GLN A 127 10.90 -6.29 6.95
CA GLN A 127 11.66 -6.21 8.20
C GLN A 127 13.16 -6.51 7.99
N GLN A 128 13.50 -7.45 7.13
CA GLN A 128 14.90 -7.76 6.82
C GLN A 128 15.54 -6.70 5.92
N LEU A 129 14.80 -6.18 4.94
CA LEU A 129 15.29 -5.14 4.03
C LEU A 129 15.53 -3.82 4.75
N TRP A 130 14.66 -3.44 5.70
CA TRP A 130 14.71 -2.16 6.43
C TRP A 130 14.70 -2.35 7.95
N ARG A 131 15.57 -3.26 8.46
CA ARG A 131 15.51 -3.75 9.85
C ARG A 131 15.57 -2.67 10.94
N ASP A 132 16.24 -1.57 10.68
CA ASP A 132 16.44 -0.49 11.67
C ASP A 132 15.53 0.73 11.39
N HIS A 133 14.58 0.58 10.46
CA HIS A 133 13.71 1.67 10.05
C HIS A 133 12.23 1.30 10.23
N PRO A 134 11.37 2.27 10.66
CA PRO A 134 9.93 2.01 10.83
C PRO A 134 9.22 1.47 9.59
N LEU A 135 9.70 1.80 8.39
CA LEU A 135 9.15 1.31 7.12
C LEU A 135 9.19 -0.22 7.00
N GLY A 136 10.13 -0.89 7.68
CA GLY A 136 10.20 -2.34 7.73
C GLY A 136 9.17 -2.99 8.65
N ARG A 137 8.53 -2.24 9.55
CA ARG A 137 7.57 -2.82 10.49
C ARG A 137 6.27 -3.21 9.82
N PRO A 138 5.59 -4.29 10.29
CA PRO A 138 4.25 -4.63 9.82
C PRO A 138 3.26 -3.53 10.18
N VAL A 139 2.25 -3.33 9.34
CA VAL A 139 1.21 -2.32 9.58
C VAL A 139 0.36 -2.66 10.81
N LEU A 140 0.10 -3.94 11.03
CA LEU A 140 -0.61 -4.42 12.23
C LEU A 140 0.20 -4.22 13.53
N GLY A 141 1.49 -3.91 13.44
CA GLY A 141 2.38 -3.90 14.60
C GLY A 141 2.73 -5.29 15.10
N PHE A 142 3.03 -5.40 16.39
CA PHE A 142 3.41 -6.64 17.02
C PHE A 142 2.48 -6.97 18.20
N ARG A 143 2.30 -8.25 18.53
CA ARG A 143 1.51 -8.67 19.70
C ARG A 143 1.89 -7.93 20.97
N GLN A 144 3.20 -7.78 21.23
CA GLN A 144 3.71 -7.13 22.43
C GLN A 144 3.37 -5.66 22.49
N THR A 145 3.53 -4.92 21.38
CA THR A 145 3.19 -3.48 21.32
C THR A 145 1.69 -3.28 21.47
N LEU A 146 0.88 -4.06 20.78
CA LEU A 146 -0.58 -3.96 20.81
C LEU A 146 -1.14 -4.25 22.22
N GLN A 147 -0.57 -5.23 22.95
CA GLN A 147 -0.96 -5.54 24.34
C GLN A 147 -0.67 -4.39 25.31
N GLN A 148 0.32 -3.55 25.01
CA GLN A 148 0.75 -2.45 25.87
C GLN A 148 0.12 -1.11 25.53
N LEU A 149 -0.47 -0.96 24.32
CA LEU A 149 -1.11 0.29 23.90
C LEU A 149 -2.20 0.71 24.89
N THR A 150 -2.11 1.92 25.36
CA THR A 150 -3.09 2.53 26.26
C THR A 150 -4.02 3.49 25.51
N ARG A 151 -5.15 3.83 26.11
CA ARG A 151 -6.03 4.89 25.58
C ARG A 151 -5.27 6.22 25.45
N GLN A 152 -4.33 6.50 26.34
CA GLN A 152 -3.51 7.71 26.29
C GLN A 152 -2.61 7.73 25.05
N ASP A 153 -2.00 6.59 24.67
CA ASP A 153 -1.18 6.48 23.46
C ASP A 153 -2.00 6.76 22.19
N ILE A 154 -3.23 6.26 22.15
CA ILE A 154 -4.19 6.51 21.05
C ILE A 154 -4.52 8.00 20.94
N LEU A 155 -4.86 8.65 22.06
CA LEU A 155 -5.18 10.07 22.09
C LEU A 155 -3.98 10.95 21.71
N GLU A 156 -2.78 10.58 22.14
CA GLU A 156 -1.54 11.28 21.74
C GLU A 156 -1.29 11.16 20.25
N HIS A 157 -1.45 9.96 19.67
CA HIS A 157 -1.28 9.74 18.25
C HIS A 157 -2.29 10.56 17.42
N LEU A 158 -3.58 10.57 17.81
CA LEU A 158 -4.60 11.40 17.17
C LEU A 158 -4.27 12.90 17.28
N ARG A 159 -3.87 13.38 18.46
CA ARG A 159 -3.45 14.77 18.67
C ARG A 159 -2.26 15.15 17.80
N ASP A 160 -1.28 14.27 17.65
CA ASP A 160 -0.01 14.59 17.01
C ASP A 160 -0.11 14.52 15.47
N PHE A 161 -0.94 13.65 14.92
CA PHE A 161 -0.97 13.37 13.47
C PHE A 161 -2.31 13.73 12.79
N TYR A 162 -3.45 13.67 13.46
CA TYR A 162 -4.76 13.91 12.84
C TYR A 162 -5.10 15.41 12.84
N GLN A 163 -4.16 16.20 12.32
CA GLN A 163 -4.24 17.65 12.25
C GLN A 163 -4.59 18.14 10.83
N PRO A 164 -5.19 19.34 10.66
CA PRO A 164 -5.70 19.82 9.38
C PRO A 164 -4.69 19.82 8.24
N ASP A 165 -3.43 20.16 8.51
CA ASP A 165 -2.36 20.18 7.49
C ASP A 165 -1.87 18.77 7.09
N GLY A 166 -2.21 17.76 7.88
CA GLY A 166 -2.01 16.34 7.58
C GLY A 166 -3.18 15.68 6.86
N ILE A 167 -4.32 16.39 6.68
CA ILE A 167 -5.54 15.81 6.11
C ILE A 167 -5.72 16.25 4.65
N ILE A 168 -6.04 15.28 3.79
CA ILE A 168 -6.44 15.51 2.38
C ILE A 168 -7.81 14.89 2.17
N VAL A 169 -8.74 15.66 1.62
CA VAL A 169 -10.02 15.13 1.14
C VAL A 169 -9.96 14.99 -0.37
N ALA A 170 -10.20 13.78 -0.85
CA ALA A 170 -10.24 13.49 -2.28
C ALA A 170 -11.58 12.85 -2.65
N ALA A 171 -12.16 13.26 -3.76
CA ALA A 171 -13.42 12.71 -4.24
C ALA A 171 -13.43 12.57 -5.76
N ALA A 172 -14.14 11.54 -6.25
CA ALA A 172 -14.35 11.33 -7.68
C ALA A 172 -15.71 10.66 -7.93
N GLY A 173 -16.37 11.03 -9.02
CA GLY A 173 -17.67 10.47 -9.38
C GLY A 173 -18.63 11.53 -9.92
N ASP A 174 -19.91 11.34 -9.66
CA ASP A 174 -20.99 12.27 -9.98
C ASP A 174 -21.09 13.34 -8.87
N LEU A 175 -20.27 14.36 -8.97
CA LEU A 175 -20.15 15.40 -7.96
C LEU A 175 -19.89 16.78 -8.58
N ASP A 176 -20.25 17.82 -7.85
CA ASP A 176 -19.81 19.19 -8.07
C ASP A 176 -18.63 19.53 -7.15
N HIS A 177 -17.57 20.10 -7.71
CA HIS A 177 -16.37 20.46 -6.95
C HIS A 177 -16.64 21.51 -5.87
N GLY A 178 -17.45 22.51 -6.17
CA GLY A 178 -17.81 23.58 -5.20
C GLY A 178 -18.53 22.99 -4.00
N ARG A 179 -19.43 22.04 -4.24
CA ARG A 179 -20.15 21.35 -3.18
C ARG A 179 -19.24 20.52 -2.28
N VAL A 180 -18.28 19.77 -2.87
CA VAL A 180 -17.27 19.02 -2.09
C VAL A 180 -16.43 19.98 -1.26
N ALA A 181 -15.95 21.07 -1.84
CA ALA A 181 -15.16 22.08 -1.12
C ALA A 181 -15.93 22.71 0.04
N GLU A 182 -17.21 23.06 -0.18
CA GLU A 182 -18.09 23.60 0.87
C GLU A 182 -18.28 22.63 2.04
N LEU A 183 -18.59 21.35 1.73
CA LEU A 183 -18.75 20.31 2.75
C LEU A 183 -17.45 20.08 3.53
N THR A 184 -16.32 20.03 2.81
CA THR A 184 -15.00 19.88 3.42
C THR A 184 -14.67 21.05 4.34
N TRP A 185 -14.94 22.28 3.90
CA TRP A 185 -14.72 23.47 4.71
C TRP A 185 -15.62 23.49 5.95
N SER A 186 -16.87 23.11 5.80
CA SER A 186 -17.81 23.00 6.93
C SER A 186 -17.35 22.00 7.99
N ALA A 187 -16.81 20.86 7.55
CA ALA A 187 -16.35 19.79 8.43
C ALA A 187 -15.00 20.09 9.11
N PHE A 188 -14.03 20.63 8.37
CA PHE A 188 -12.64 20.73 8.80
C PHE A 188 -12.11 22.16 8.94
N GLY A 189 -12.78 23.16 8.34
CA GLY A 189 -12.24 24.52 8.19
C GLY A 189 -12.06 25.31 9.49
N ALA A 190 -12.79 24.97 10.55
CA ALA A 190 -12.65 25.63 11.85
C ALA A 190 -11.46 25.11 12.67
N ARG A 191 -10.87 23.98 12.29
CA ARG A 191 -9.78 23.35 13.03
C ARG A 191 -8.45 24.07 12.77
N GLN A 192 -7.67 24.20 13.83
CA GLN A 192 -6.30 24.71 13.77
C GLN A 192 -5.37 23.68 14.38
N GLY A 193 -4.19 23.53 13.83
CA GLY A 193 -3.16 22.62 14.30
C GLY A 193 -2.18 22.28 13.20
N LYS A 194 -1.05 21.73 13.62
CA LYS A 194 -0.04 21.19 12.70
C LYS A 194 0.27 19.77 13.11
N ALA A 195 0.26 18.87 12.13
CA ALA A 195 0.71 17.52 12.33
C ALA A 195 2.20 17.50 12.67
N VAL A 196 2.59 16.60 13.53
CA VAL A 196 3.99 16.34 13.80
C VAL A 196 4.63 15.79 12.53
N THR A 197 5.67 16.45 12.06
CA THR A 197 6.46 15.91 10.95
C THR A 197 7.39 14.85 11.53
N ALA A 198 7.18 13.61 11.16
CA ALA A 198 8.14 12.55 11.49
C ALA A 198 9.41 12.81 10.68
N ASN A 199 10.41 13.42 11.31
CA ASN A 199 11.75 13.62 10.74
C ASN A 199 12.51 12.29 10.80
N GLY A 200 12.21 11.37 9.90
CA GLY A 200 12.98 10.14 9.71
C GLY A 200 14.04 10.32 8.62
N SER A 201 15.22 9.76 8.81
CA SER A 201 16.16 9.53 7.71
C SER A 201 15.55 8.56 6.70
N SER A 202 15.96 8.64 5.43
CA SER A 202 15.62 7.59 4.46
C SER A 202 16.11 6.22 4.94
N PRO A 203 15.35 5.14 4.71
CA PRO A 203 15.75 3.82 5.16
C PRO A 203 17.06 3.38 4.49
N VAL A 204 17.89 2.69 5.24
CA VAL A 204 19.04 1.96 4.71
C VAL A 204 18.60 0.53 4.41
N SER A 205 18.87 0.07 3.20
CA SER A 205 18.51 -1.29 2.78
C SER A 205 19.62 -2.28 3.11
N TYR A 206 19.24 -3.41 3.72
CA TYR A 206 20.14 -4.49 4.09
C TYR A 206 19.99 -5.67 3.12
N HIS A 207 21.12 -6.22 2.69
CA HIS A 207 21.20 -7.31 1.71
C HIS A 207 21.49 -8.62 2.43
N THR A 208 20.45 -9.27 2.92
CA THR A 208 20.55 -10.44 3.77
C THR A 208 19.85 -11.64 3.19
N VAL A 209 20.33 -12.83 3.57
CA VAL A 209 19.58 -14.08 3.39
C VAL A 209 19.01 -14.45 4.75
N HIS A 210 17.68 -14.52 4.82
CA HIS A 210 16.95 -14.90 6.03
C HIS A 210 16.09 -16.13 5.73
N HIS A 211 16.08 -17.06 6.67
CA HIS A 211 15.23 -18.24 6.61
C HIS A 211 14.47 -18.40 7.91
N GLU A 212 13.17 -18.63 7.80
CA GLU A 212 12.31 -18.99 8.93
C GLU A 212 11.78 -20.41 8.73
N GLU A 213 12.18 -21.31 9.61
CA GLU A 213 11.74 -22.70 9.59
C GLU A 213 10.28 -22.78 10.04
N ARG A 214 9.42 -23.32 9.20
CA ARG A 214 8.01 -23.56 9.50
C ARG A 214 7.51 -24.84 8.87
N ASP A 215 6.58 -25.49 9.54
CA ASP A 215 5.80 -26.58 8.97
C ASP A 215 4.75 -26.00 8.00
N SER A 216 5.04 -26.05 6.72
CA SER A 216 4.16 -25.60 5.65
C SER A 216 4.24 -26.54 4.46
N ALA A 217 3.13 -26.66 3.71
CA ALA A 217 3.05 -27.51 2.51
C ALA A 217 3.96 -27.06 1.38
N GLN A 218 4.32 -25.78 1.36
CA GLN A 218 5.19 -25.15 0.35
C GLN A 218 6.29 -24.37 1.03
N LEU A 219 7.39 -24.17 0.31
CA LEU A 219 8.39 -23.20 0.65
C LEU A 219 8.07 -21.89 -0.06
N HIS A 220 7.90 -20.84 0.72
CA HIS A 220 7.65 -19.49 0.22
C HIS A 220 8.97 -18.72 0.18
N LEU A 221 9.18 -17.96 -0.86
CA LEU A 221 10.35 -17.11 -0.99
C LEU A 221 10.01 -15.72 -1.51
N VAL A 222 10.74 -14.71 -1.02
CA VAL A 222 10.79 -13.36 -1.59
C VAL A 222 12.25 -12.99 -1.86
N LEU A 223 12.56 -12.71 -3.12
CA LEU A 223 13.86 -12.21 -3.56
C LEU A 223 13.68 -10.83 -4.16
N GLY A 224 14.35 -9.83 -3.61
CA GLY A 224 14.19 -8.46 -4.07
C GLY A 224 15.30 -7.53 -3.64
N ALA A 225 15.13 -6.26 -3.97
CA ALA A 225 16.06 -5.18 -3.66
C ALA A 225 15.31 -3.88 -3.40
N GLU A 226 16.05 -2.87 -2.94
CA GLU A 226 15.56 -1.49 -2.89
C GLU A 226 15.09 -1.05 -4.28
N GLY A 227 13.93 -0.38 -4.33
CA GLY A 227 13.32 0.19 -5.51
C GLY A 227 13.39 1.71 -5.51
N LEU A 228 12.43 2.35 -6.19
CA LEU A 228 12.39 3.80 -6.36
C LEU A 228 11.29 4.45 -5.52
N PRO A 229 11.53 5.67 -4.99
CA PRO A 229 10.47 6.46 -4.36
C PRO A 229 9.42 6.94 -5.38
N TYR A 230 8.25 7.32 -4.88
CA TYR A 230 7.12 7.77 -5.71
C TYR A 230 7.47 8.90 -6.68
N ASN A 231 8.24 9.89 -6.22
CA ASN A 231 8.57 11.10 -6.97
C ASN A 231 9.83 10.96 -7.86
N HIS A 232 10.39 9.75 -8.00
CA HIS A 232 11.58 9.54 -8.81
C HIS A 232 11.31 9.77 -10.31
N GLY A 233 12.29 10.38 -11.02
CA GLY A 233 12.17 10.67 -12.45
C GLY A 233 11.94 9.43 -13.32
N ASN A 234 12.53 8.29 -12.95
CA ASN A 234 12.43 7.02 -13.67
C ASN A 234 11.23 6.13 -13.22
N ARG A 235 10.23 6.68 -12.50
CA ARG A 235 9.09 5.88 -11.99
C ARG A 235 8.34 5.11 -13.08
N TYR A 236 8.19 5.68 -14.27
CA TYR A 236 7.51 4.99 -15.37
C TYR A 236 8.34 3.82 -15.94
N ALA A 237 9.66 3.97 -16.00
CA ALA A 237 10.55 2.87 -16.34
C ALA A 237 10.49 1.76 -15.27
N PHE A 238 10.35 2.13 -14.00
CA PHE A 238 10.19 1.19 -12.89
C PHE A 238 8.86 0.42 -12.96
N TYR A 239 7.76 1.08 -13.33
CA TYR A 239 6.47 0.40 -13.58
C TYR A 239 6.56 -0.57 -14.76
N LEU A 240 7.23 -0.16 -15.84
CA LEU A 240 7.46 -1.04 -17.00
C LEU A 240 8.32 -2.24 -16.64
N LEU A 241 9.34 -2.05 -15.81
CA LEU A 241 10.19 -3.14 -15.33
C LEU A 241 9.36 -4.20 -14.60
N ASN A 242 8.51 -3.80 -13.67
CA ASN A 242 7.63 -4.73 -12.97
C ASN A 242 6.66 -5.45 -13.92
N ALA A 243 6.12 -4.75 -14.92
CA ALA A 243 5.22 -5.35 -15.93
C ALA A 243 5.92 -6.43 -16.77
N ILE A 244 7.16 -6.19 -17.17
CA ILE A 244 7.97 -7.15 -17.96
C ILE A 244 8.40 -8.32 -17.08
N LEU A 245 8.83 -8.04 -15.84
CA LEU A 245 9.42 -9.03 -14.95
C LEU A 245 8.42 -10.09 -14.49
N GLY A 246 7.29 -9.69 -13.87
CA GLY A 246 6.45 -10.66 -13.18
C GLY A 246 5.00 -10.26 -12.89
N SER A 247 4.48 -9.11 -13.37
CA SER A 247 3.13 -8.66 -12.97
C SER A 247 1.99 -9.18 -13.85
N SER A 248 2.27 -10.08 -14.80
CA SER A 248 1.24 -10.61 -15.72
C SER A 248 1.54 -12.03 -16.18
N MET A 249 0.54 -12.71 -16.74
CA MET A 249 0.72 -14.05 -17.31
C MET A 249 1.71 -14.10 -18.49
N SER A 250 1.93 -13.00 -19.20
CA SER A 250 2.91 -12.90 -20.28
C SER A 250 4.29 -12.42 -19.82
N SER A 251 4.47 -12.16 -18.53
CA SER A 251 5.73 -11.70 -17.96
C SER A 251 6.79 -12.81 -17.96
N ARG A 252 8.05 -12.40 -17.88
CA ARG A 252 9.20 -13.32 -18.02
C ARG A 252 9.18 -14.40 -16.95
N LEU A 253 9.02 -14.05 -15.69
CA LEU A 253 9.03 -15.02 -14.58
C LEU A 253 7.86 -15.99 -14.65
N PHE A 254 6.67 -15.51 -14.96
CA PHE A 254 5.49 -16.36 -15.08
C PHE A 254 5.70 -17.39 -16.20
N GLN A 255 6.15 -16.94 -17.38
CA GLN A 255 6.39 -17.82 -18.53
C GLN A 255 7.54 -18.81 -18.27
N GLU A 256 8.64 -18.35 -17.68
CA GLU A 256 9.85 -19.14 -17.54
C GLU A 256 9.75 -20.18 -16.42
N ILE A 257 9.14 -19.84 -15.29
CA ILE A 257 9.13 -20.67 -14.08
C ILE A 257 7.84 -21.49 -13.98
N ARG A 258 6.68 -20.83 -14.20
CA ARG A 258 5.39 -21.51 -14.06
C ARG A 258 4.98 -22.26 -15.34
N GLU A 259 4.87 -21.57 -16.48
CA GLU A 259 4.30 -22.16 -17.68
C GLU A 259 5.23 -23.19 -18.35
N LYS A 260 6.52 -22.86 -18.52
CA LYS A 260 7.45 -23.75 -19.22
C LYS A 260 7.99 -24.91 -18.37
N ARG A 261 8.14 -24.66 -17.04
CA ARG A 261 8.81 -25.63 -16.14
C ARG A 261 7.93 -26.17 -15.03
N GLY A 262 6.83 -25.52 -14.69
CA GLY A 262 5.95 -25.97 -13.61
C GLY A 262 6.60 -25.99 -12.22
N LEU A 263 7.60 -25.12 -11.96
CA LEU A 263 8.38 -25.14 -10.73
C LEU A 263 7.72 -24.36 -9.57
N ALA A 264 6.78 -23.47 -9.87
CA ALA A 264 6.04 -22.72 -8.89
C ALA A 264 4.57 -22.60 -9.33
N TYR A 265 3.65 -22.78 -8.40
CA TYR A 265 2.23 -22.54 -8.67
C TYR A 265 1.92 -21.04 -8.71
N SER A 266 2.47 -20.31 -7.77
CA SER A 266 2.37 -18.85 -7.67
C SER A 266 3.75 -18.23 -7.86
N ILE A 267 3.87 -17.31 -8.81
CA ILE A 267 5.05 -16.48 -9.00
C ILE A 267 4.64 -15.15 -9.59
N TYR A 268 5.10 -14.07 -8.96
CA TYR A 268 4.87 -12.71 -9.43
C TYR A 268 5.96 -11.76 -8.94
N SER A 269 6.13 -10.64 -9.64
CA SER A 269 6.88 -9.51 -9.12
C SER A 269 5.93 -8.41 -8.67
N TYR A 270 6.33 -7.71 -7.64
CA TYR A 270 5.62 -6.54 -7.13
C TYR A 270 6.60 -5.44 -6.76
N GLN A 271 6.07 -4.23 -6.75
CA GLN A 271 6.81 -3.05 -6.34
C GLN A 271 6.01 -2.25 -5.33
N ALA A 272 6.70 -1.65 -4.38
CA ALA A 272 6.16 -0.64 -3.51
C ALA A 272 7.04 0.61 -3.57
N SER A 273 6.41 1.77 -3.67
CA SER A 273 7.09 3.06 -3.61
C SER A 273 6.59 3.84 -2.40
N TYR A 274 7.50 4.53 -1.76
CA TYR A 274 7.26 5.37 -0.59
C TYR A 274 7.79 6.78 -0.86
N GLN A 275 7.70 7.67 0.12
CA GLN A 275 8.11 9.06 -0.03
C GLN A 275 9.59 9.20 -0.44
N ASP A 276 10.47 8.38 0.10
CA ASP A 276 11.94 8.49 -0.02
C ASP A 276 12.65 7.16 -0.33
N SER A 277 11.90 6.07 -0.52
CA SER A 277 12.41 4.73 -0.82
C SER A 277 11.38 3.91 -1.58
N GLY A 278 11.73 2.67 -1.89
CA GLY A 278 10.84 1.68 -2.49
C GLY A 278 11.46 0.30 -2.45
N LEU A 279 10.73 -0.68 -2.94
CA LEU A 279 11.21 -2.04 -3.18
C LEU A 279 10.70 -2.58 -4.51
N LEU A 280 11.48 -3.49 -5.09
CA LEU A 280 11.07 -4.40 -6.16
C LEU A 280 11.38 -5.81 -5.69
N ALA A 281 10.40 -6.67 -5.65
CA ALA A 281 10.58 -8.02 -5.18
C ALA A 281 9.82 -9.04 -6.04
N VAL A 282 10.27 -10.26 -6.00
CA VAL A 282 9.66 -11.43 -6.62
C VAL A 282 9.28 -12.39 -5.50
N TYR A 283 8.01 -12.75 -5.46
CA TYR A 283 7.50 -13.83 -4.63
C TYR A 283 7.37 -15.12 -5.46
N ALA A 284 7.65 -16.25 -4.83
CA ALA A 284 7.28 -17.56 -5.37
C ALA A 284 6.92 -18.56 -4.26
N GLY A 285 5.85 -19.33 -4.50
CA GLY A 285 5.51 -20.54 -3.73
C GLY A 285 5.94 -21.79 -4.50
N THR A 286 6.83 -22.59 -3.90
CA THR A 286 7.46 -23.73 -4.58
C THR A 286 7.68 -24.89 -3.60
N SER A 287 8.28 -25.99 -4.04
CA SER A 287 8.71 -27.06 -3.13
C SER A 287 10.16 -26.83 -2.67
N ALA A 288 10.53 -27.40 -1.52
CA ALA A 288 11.91 -27.36 -1.02
C ALA A 288 12.91 -27.95 -2.06
N GLU A 289 12.50 -28.98 -2.80
CA GLU A 289 13.32 -29.61 -3.83
C GLU A 289 13.63 -28.68 -5.01
N THR A 290 12.62 -27.89 -5.45
CA THR A 290 12.73 -27.02 -6.63
C THR A 290 13.20 -25.60 -6.28
N TYR A 291 13.18 -25.21 -5.01
CA TYR A 291 13.58 -23.91 -4.52
C TYR A 291 14.92 -23.39 -5.05
N PRO A 292 16.04 -24.17 -5.04
CA PRO A 292 17.31 -23.67 -5.56
C PRO A 292 17.22 -23.26 -7.03
N GLN A 293 16.54 -24.08 -7.84
CA GLN A 293 16.34 -23.81 -9.26
C GLN A 293 15.48 -22.58 -9.50
N VAL A 294 14.43 -22.36 -8.69
CA VAL A 294 13.57 -21.16 -8.78
C VAL A 294 14.38 -19.90 -8.49
N VAL A 295 15.18 -19.89 -7.42
CA VAL A 295 16.07 -18.77 -7.07
C VAL A 295 17.05 -18.46 -8.19
N ASP A 296 17.69 -19.51 -8.76
CA ASP A 296 18.65 -19.33 -9.85
C ASP A 296 17.99 -18.76 -11.11
N LEU A 297 16.78 -19.19 -11.44
CA LEU A 297 16.02 -18.66 -12.58
C LEU A 297 15.62 -17.20 -12.37
N ILE A 298 15.18 -16.80 -11.16
CA ILE A 298 14.88 -15.39 -10.85
C ILE A 298 16.16 -14.55 -11.00
N ARG A 299 17.28 -14.99 -10.43
CA ARG A 299 18.57 -14.31 -10.57
C ARG A 299 19.04 -14.22 -12.01
N ALA A 300 18.81 -15.25 -12.81
CA ALA A 300 19.13 -15.25 -14.23
C ALA A 300 18.29 -14.20 -15.00
N GLU A 301 17.00 -14.02 -14.67
CA GLU A 301 16.18 -12.96 -15.29
C GLU A 301 16.64 -11.57 -14.87
N PHE A 302 17.02 -11.36 -13.61
CA PHE A 302 17.64 -10.11 -13.16
C PHE A 302 18.93 -9.81 -13.93
N ALA A 303 19.79 -10.81 -14.10
CA ALA A 303 21.03 -10.67 -14.87
C ALA A 303 20.76 -10.36 -16.36
N ARG A 304 19.76 -11.00 -16.98
CA ARG A 304 19.36 -10.69 -18.37
C ARG A 304 18.86 -9.26 -18.52
N LEU A 305 18.03 -8.78 -17.59
CA LEU A 305 17.54 -7.39 -17.57
C LEU A 305 18.66 -6.38 -17.35
N ARG A 306 19.67 -6.74 -16.54
CA ARG A 306 20.84 -5.89 -16.28
C ARG A 306 21.78 -5.79 -17.48
N GLN A 307 22.01 -6.88 -18.20
CA GLN A 307 23.09 -6.99 -19.19
C GLN A 307 22.68 -6.68 -20.62
N GLY A 308 21.40 -6.85 -20.95
CA GLY A 308 20.94 -6.79 -22.32
C GLY A 308 19.92 -5.71 -22.64
N PRO A 309 19.80 -5.35 -23.92
CA PRO A 309 18.64 -4.58 -24.36
C PRO A 309 17.36 -5.42 -24.18
N VAL A 310 16.29 -4.74 -23.82
CA VAL A 310 14.96 -5.38 -23.84
C VAL A 310 14.53 -5.59 -25.31
N ASP A 311 13.84 -6.69 -25.58
CA ASP A 311 13.18 -6.87 -26.87
C ASP A 311 12.16 -5.75 -27.09
N LEU A 312 12.25 -5.07 -28.24
CA LEU A 312 11.40 -3.91 -28.53
C LEU A 312 9.91 -4.29 -28.60
N ALA A 313 9.58 -5.50 -29.07
CA ALA A 313 8.20 -5.95 -29.11
C ALA A 313 7.66 -6.18 -27.69
N GLU A 314 8.46 -6.78 -26.78
CA GLU A 314 8.13 -6.94 -25.35
C GLU A 314 7.96 -5.57 -24.69
N PHE A 315 8.87 -4.64 -24.93
CA PHE A 315 8.84 -3.29 -24.37
C PHE A 315 7.59 -2.51 -24.80
N HIS A 316 7.21 -2.58 -26.07
CA HIS A 316 5.99 -1.96 -26.56
C HIS A 316 4.72 -2.60 -26.00
N ARG A 317 4.70 -3.93 -25.87
CA ARG A 317 3.58 -4.63 -25.19
C ARG A 317 3.41 -4.19 -23.75
N ALA A 318 4.50 -4.08 -22.99
CA ALA A 318 4.46 -3.62 -21.59
C ALA A 318 3.95 -2.18 -21.46
N LYS A 319 4.36 -1.27 -22.36
CA LYS A 319 3.79 0.09 -22.42
C LYS A 319 2.29 0.09 -22.69
N ALA A 320 1.85 -0.70 -23.67
CA ALA A 320 0.43 -0.81 -24.00
C ALA A 320 -0.37 -1.39 -22.82
N GLN A 321 0.14 -2.43 -22.17
CA GLN A 321 -0.46 -3.02 -20.97
C GLN A 321 -0.57 -2.02 -19.82
N LEU A 322 0.50 -1.28 -19.52
CA LEU A 322 0.51 -0.29 -18.44
C LEU A 322 -0.50 0.83 -18.68
N LYS A 323 -0.59 1.34 -19.93
CA LYS A 323 -1.60 2.32 -20.32
C LYS A 323 -3.01 1.75 -20.25
N GLY A 324 -3.22 0.53 -20.73
CA GLY A 324 -4.51 -0.16 -20.65
C GLY A 324 -5.00 -0.33 -19.21
N ASN A 325 -4.13 -0.82 -18.33
CA ASN A 325 -4.44 -0.99 -16.91
C ASN A 325 -4.79 0.35 -16.24
N LEU A 326 -4.05 1.42 -16.58
CA LEU A 326 -4.35 2.77 -16.08
C LEU A 326 -5.74 3.24 -16.52
N LEU A 327 -6.04 3.14 -17.82
CA LEU A 327 -7.31 3.63 -18.40
C LEU A 327 -8.50 2.85 -17.84
N LEU A 328 -8.43 1.51 -17.84
CA LEU A 328 -9.47 0.64 -17.28
C LEU A 328 -9.66 0.87 -15.79
N GLY A 329 -8.57 1.02 -15.04
CA GLY A 329 -8.64 1.31 -13.60
C GLY A 329 -9.31 2.64 -13.29
N LEU A 330 -9.16 3.64 -14.16
CA LEU A 330 -9.77 4.95 -13.99
C LEU A 330 -11.28 5.04 -14.35
N GLU A 331 -11.91 3.96 -14.77
CA GLU A 331 -13.37 3.86 -14.84
C GLU A 331 -13.98 3.78 -13.42
N SER A 332 -13.24 3.26 -12.44
CA SER A 332 -13.67 3.23 -11.04
C SER A 332 -13.54 4.59 -10.35
N THR A 333 -14.62 5.02 -9.69
CA THR A 333 -14.62 6.24 -8.86
C THR A 333 -13.64 6.12 -7.69
N SER A 334 -13.55 4.95 -7.05
CA SER A 334 -12.61 4.71 -5.93
C SER A 334 -11.15 4.76 -6.39
N SER A 335 -10.82 4.19 -7.55
CA SER A 335 -9.46 4.26 -8.11
C SER A 335 -9.06 5.68 -8.48
N ARG A 336 -9.99 6.48 -9.02
CA ARG A 336 -9.74 7.91 -9.30
C ARG A 336 -9.52 8.70 -8.02
N MET A 337 -10.37 8.51 -7.01
CA MET A 337 -10.24 9.16 -5.71
C MET A 337 -8.87 8.84 -5.07
N THR A 338 -8.51 7.55 -5.01
CA THR A 338 -7.22 7.10 -4.49
C THR A 338 -6.04 7.71 -5.25
N ARG A 339 -6.12 7.75 -6.58
CA ARG A 339 -5.08 8.37 -7.42
C ARG A 339 -4.93 9.86 -7.14
N LEU A 340 -6.02 10.61 -7.02
CA LEU A 340 -6.00 12.04 -6.70
C LEU A 340 -5.31 12.28 -5.37
N ALA A 341 -5.70 11.53 -4.32
CA ALA A 341 -5.09 11.64 -3.00
C ALA A 341 -3.59 11.33 -3.01
N LYS A 342 -3.20 10.18 -3.59
CA LYS A 342 -1.78 9.79 -3.66
C LYS A 342 -0.96 10.78 -4.49
N THR A 343 -1.52 11.35 -5.55
CA THR A 343 -0.84 12.36 -6.36
C THR A 343 -0.57 13.62 -5.53
N GLU A 344 -1.53 14.07 -4.75
CA GLU A 344 -1.36 15.21 -3.84
C GLU A 344 -0.34 14.89 -2.73
N ILE A 345 -0.46 13.72 -2.10
CA ILE A 345 0.43 13.31 -0.99
C ILE A 345 1.91 13.28 -1.42
N TYR A 346 2.20 12.64 -2.57
CA TYR A 346 3.58 12.36 -2.97
C TYR A 346 4.19 13.38 -3.92
N PHE A 347 3.38 14.19 -4.59
CA PHE A 347 3.87 15.14 -5.58
C PHE A 347 3.43 16.59 -5.31
N GLY A 348 2.41 16.83 -4.49
CA GLY A 348 1.86 18.16 -4.20
C GLY A 348 1.24 18.83 -5.45
N ARG A 349 0.87 18.07 -6.47
CA ARG A 349 0.24 18.58 -7.70
C ARG A 349 -0.61 17.52 -8.39
N TYR A 350 -1.53 17.98 -9.21
CA TYR A 350 -2.29 17.11 -10.09
C TYR A 350 -1.50 16.77 -11.36
N PHE A 351 -1.63 15.53 -11.81
CA PHE A 351 -1.20 15.06 -13.13
C PHE A 351 -2.41 14.74 -13.98
N ASP A 352 -2.53 15.36 -15.15
CA ASP A 352 -3.55 14.94 -16.10
C ASP A 352 -3.19 13.56 -16.71
N LEU A 353 -4.20 12.93 -17.32
CA LEU A 353 -4.04 11.59 -17.88
C LEU A 353 -3.06 11.58 -19.04
N ASP A 354 -3.11 12.61 -19.89
CA ASP A 354 -2.23 12.72 -21.05
C ASP A 354 -0.77 12.92 -20.64
N GLU A 355 -0.52 13.64 -19.54
CA GLU A 355 0.83 13.76 -18.96
C GLU A 355 1.39 12.40 -18.54
N ILE A 356 0.57 11.57 -17.90
CA ILE A 356 0.99 10.21 -17.48
C ILE A 356 1.24 9.34 -18.71
N ILE A 357 0.34 9.37 -19.70
CA ILE A 357 0.50 8.61 -20.93
C ILE A 357 1.77 9.04 -21.67
N ARG A 358 2.02 10.34 -21.80
CA ARG A 358 3.28 10.86 -22.36
C ARG A 358 4.50 10.41 -21.56
N GLY A 359 4.39 10.36 -20.22
CA GLY A 359 5.46 9.86 -19.36
C GLY A 359 5.79 8.38 -19.61
N ILE A 360 4.77 7.54 -19.78
CA ILE A 360 4.95 6.12 -20.13
C ILE A 360 5.55 5.98 -21.53
N ASP A 361 5.00 6.70 -22.51
CA ASP A 361 5.46 6.63 -23.89
C ASP A 361 6.88 7.21 -24.05
N GLY A 362 7.25 8.19 -23.24
CA GLY A 362 8.56 8.83 -23.23
C GLY A 362 9.69 7.99 -22.64
N VAL A 363 9.40 6.86 -21.98
CA VAL A 363 10.48 5.95 -21.52
C VAL A 363 11.21 5.38 -22.72
N SER A 364 12.51 5.65 -22.82
CA SER A 364 13.34 5.06 -23.90
C SER A 364 13.91 3.70 -23.47
N PRO A 365 14.26 2.83 -24.41
CA PRO A 365 14.95 1.56 -24.11
C PRO A 365 16.27 1.77 -23.37
N GLU A 366 16.98 2.86 -23.66
CA GLU A 366 18.26 3.21 -23.03
C GLU A 366 18.07 3.59 -21.56
N ALA A 367 17.08 4.47 -21.24
CA ALA A 367 16.74 4.84 -19.87
C ALA A 367 16.24 3.64 -19.06
N PHE A 368 15.47 2.75 -19.69
CA PHE A 368 15.05 1.47 -19.10
C PHE A 368 16.24 0.56 -18.79
N ALA A 369 17.18 0.42 -19.70
CA ALA A 369 18.38 -0.42 -19.52
C ALA A 369 19.30 0.19 -18.43
N GLU A 370 19.42 1.50 -18.35
CA GLU A 370 20.18 2.19 -17.29
C GLU A 370 19.59 1.93 -15.91
N LEU A 371 18.27 2.05 -15.78
CA LEU A 371 17.57 1.71 -14.53
C LEU A 371 17.82 0.25 -14.12
N ASN A 372 17.70 -0.68 -15.06
CA ASN A 372 17.95 -2.11 -14.78
C ASN A 372 19.38 -2.37 -14.29
N ARG A 373 20.37 -1.68 -14.87
CA ARG A 373 21.77 -1.81 -14.41
C ARG A 373 21.94 -1.33 -12.96
N SER A 374 21.25 -0.28 -12.56
CA SER A 374 21.35 0.27 -11.21
C SER A 374 20.58 -0.55 -10.15
N LEU A 375 19.44 -1.16 -10.54
CA LEU A 375 18.62 -1.92 -9.60
C LEU A 375 19.09 -3.37 -9.41
N PHE A 376 19.57 -4.02 -10.50
CA PHE A 376 19.93 -5.43 -10.46
C PHE A 376 21.43 -5.66 -10.23
N GLU A 377 22.00 -5.04 -9.21
CA GLU A 377 23.34 -5.37 -8.71
C GLU A 377 23.24 -6.57 -7.77
N PRO A 378 23.97 -7.69 -8.04
CA PRO A 378 23.82 -8.94 -7.26
C PRO A 378 24.04 -8.76 -5.75
N GLU A 379 24.91 -7.84 -5.37
CA GLU A 379 25.25 -7.53 -3.98
C GLU A 379 24.10 -6.81 -3.23
N ARG A 380 23.08 -6.35 -3.96
CA ARG A 380 21.94 -5.60 -3.42
C ARG A 380 20.69 -6.45 -3.21
N TYR A 381 20.76 -7.77 -3.42
CA TYR A 381 19.59 -8.62 -3.23
C TYR A 381 19.45 -9.07 -1.77
N ALA A 382 18.23 -8.97 -1.27
CA ALA A 382 17.77 -9.63 -0.05
C ALA A 382 16.92 -10.84 -0.43
N LEU A 383 17.08 -11.94 0.29
CA LEU A 383 16.29 -13.16 0.12
C LEU A 383 15.68 -13.54 1.47
N THR A 384 14.38 -13.71 1.51
CA THR A 384 13.67 -14.27 2.65
C THR A 384 12.95 -15.53 2.24
N THR A 385 12.98 -16.55 3.08
CA THR A 385 12.27 -17.81 2.87
C THR A 385 11.54 -18.23 4.13
N ILE A 386 10.37 -18.84 3.96
CA ILE A 386 9.57 -19.47 5.02
C ILE A 386 9.20 -20.86 4.57
N GLY A 387 9.38 -21.85 5.44
CA GLY A 387 9.04 -23.24 5.18
C GLY A 387 10.17 -24.18 5.54
N HIS A 388 9.99 -25.45 5.23
CA HIS A 388 11.00 -26.46 5.51
C HIS A 388 12.05 -26.51 4.38
N LEU A 389 13.33 -26.32 4.73
CA LEU A 389 14.47 -26.57 3.85
C LEU A 389 14.89 -28.03 4.04
N SER A 390 14.77 -28.86 3.00
CA SER A 390 15.18 -30.28 3.02
C SER A 390 16.70 -30.44 3.10
#